data_db97c2f67a7a5757252794a8394f2623
#
_entry.id   db97c2f67a7a5757252794a8394f2623
#
_cell.length_a   1.000
_cell.length_b   1.000
_cell.length_c   1.000
_cell.angle_alpha   90.00
_cell.angle_beta   90.00
_cell.angle_gamma   90.00
#
_symmetry.space_group_name_H-M   'P 1'
#
loop_
_entity.id
_entity.type
_entity.pdbx_description
1 polymer ?
#
loop_
_entity_poly.entity_id
_entity_poly.type
_entity_poly.pdbx_seq_one_letter_code
_entity_poly.pdbx_strand_id
1 'polypeptide(L)'
;MTTDQPKLEPIDPRTAQQLYLDHKRTECTESTVRNHKYHTNYLVEWCEENGVDNLNELTGRDLQEIRLWRKEVGDINLLTLNNHMSTLRVFLKWAGSIEAVPENLYDKVMVPRVAPEDEQADETLDGDRAQEILEYLSTFEYALVEHVLFGILWEAGLRIGAVRALDVDDVAFEEERLELVHRPDQGTTLKNGPGGERLVVVFR
;
A
#
# COMPACT_ATOMS: atom_id res chain seq x y z
N MET A 1 34.26 -29.74 2.66
CA MET A 1 33.60 -28.97 1.57
C MET A 1 33.45 -27.56 2.10
N THR A 2 34.33 -26.67 1.74
CA THR A 2 34.25 -25.23 2.04
C THR A 2 33.15 -24.68 1.13
N THR A 3 32.00 -24.38 1.69
CA THR A 3 30.96 -23.68 1.00
C THR A 3 31.52 -22.27 0.76
N ASP A 4 31.91 -21.99 -0.47
CA ASP A 4 32.29 -20.65 -0.91
C ASP A 4 31.03 -19.77 -0.76
N GLN A 5 30.97 -19.01 0.34
CA GLN A 5 29.87 -18.04 0.50
C GLN A 5 30.07 -16.95 -0.55
N PRO A 6 29.06 -16.58 -1.32
CA PRO A 6 29.17 -15.51 -2.28
C PRO A 6 29.74 -14.27 -1.58
N LYS A 7 30.71 -13.64 -2.21
CA LYS A 7 31.31 -12.41 -1.71
C LYS A 7 30.23 -11.31 -1.80
N LEU A 8 29.80 -10.83 -0.64
CA LEU A 8 28.84 -9.74 -0.58
C LEU A 8 29.44 -8.45 -1.14
N GLU A 9 28.65 -7.71 -1.91
CA GLU A 9 29.02 -6.42 -2.46
C GLU A 9 28.55 -5.30 -1.49
N PRO A 10 29.46 -4.45 -0.99
CA PRO A 10 29.10 -3.38 -0.05
C PRO A 10 28.17 -2.36 -0.70
N ILE A 11 27.09 -2.04 0.00
CA ILE A 11 26.13 -1.02 -0.43
C ILE A 11 25.50 -0.35 0.79
N ASP A 12 25.40 0.98 0.75
CA ASP A 12 24.68 1.71 1.80
C ASP A 12 23.16 1.50 1.72
N PRO A 13 22.42 1.60 2.85
CA PRO A 13 21.01 1.32 2.91
C PRO A 13 20.16 2.17 1.97
N ARG A 14 20.50 3.45 1.81
CA ARG A 14 19.74 4.40 0.98
C ARG A 14 19.93 4.14 -0.51
N THR A 15 21.15 3.84 -0.93
CA THR A 15 21.45 3.46 -2.33
C THR A 15 20.77 2.14 -2.67
N ALA A 16 20.81 1.15 -1.79
CA ALA A 16 20.10 -0.11 -2.00
C ALA A 16 18.59 0.09 -2.10
N GLN A 17 18.00 0.93 -1.24
CA GLN A 17 16.58 1.27 -1.35
C GLN A 17 16.26 1.91 -2.72
N GLN A 18 17.08 2.85 -3.19
CA GLN A 18 16.84 3.51 -4.47
C GLN A 18 16.87 2.51 -5.63
N LEU A 19 17.88 1.64 -5.69
CA LEU A 19 17.98 0.57 -6.70
C LEU A 19 16.78 -0.37 -6.66
N TYR A 20 16.33 -0.72 -5.46
CA TYR A 20 15.13 -1.53 -5.28
C TYR A 20 13.87 -0.85 -5.83
N LEU A 21 13.69 0.44 -5.56
CA LEU A 21 12.55 1.20 -6.05
C LEU A 21 12.58 1.37 -7.56
N ASP A 22 13.76 1.54 -8.15
CA ASP A 22 13.93 1.59 -9.60
C ASP A 22 13.58 0.24 -10.24
N HIS A 23 14.03 -0.87 -9.63
CA HIS A 23 13.60 -2.21 -10.03
C HIS A 23 12.05 -2.35 -9.93
N LYS A 24 11.44 -1.91 -8.82
CA LYS A 24 9.98 -1.99 -8.66
C LYS A 24 9.20 -1.15 -9.67
N ARG A 25 9.73 -0.04 -10.16
CA ARG A 25 9.09 0.77 -11.20
C ARG A 25 8.94 0.04 -12.53
N THR A 26 9.78 -0.97 -12.79
CA THR A 26 9.65 -1.79 -14.00
C THR A 26 8.50 -2.80 -13.96
N GLU A 27 7.97 -3.10 -12.76
CA GLU A 27 7.00 -4.18 -12.54
C GLU A 27 5.68 -3.70 -11.91
N CYS A 28 5.70 -2.55 -11.24
CA CYS A 28 4.62 -2.12 -10.37
C CYS A 28 4.09 -0.72 -10.73
N THR A 29 2.87 -0.43 -10.26
CA THR A 29 2.30 0.92 -10.35
C THR A 29 3.03 1.90 -9.42
N GLU A 30 3.00 3.19 -9.74
CA GLU A 30 3.59 4.25 -8.91
C GLU A 30 3.06 4.25 -7.46
N SER A 31 1.78 3.91 -7.25
CA SER A 31 1.21 3.79 -5.91
C SER A 31 1.85 2.65 -5.12
N THR A 32 2.12 1.51 -5.77
CA THR A 32 2.82 0.38 -5.16
C THR A 32 4.26 0.75 -4.82
N VAL A 33 4.98 1.39 -5.75
CA VAL A 33 6.36 1.87 -5.52
C VAL A 33 6.42 2.85 -4.34
N ARG A 34 5.45 3.76 -4.23
CA ARG A 34 5.34 4.69 -3.11
C ARG A 34 5.15 3.98 -1.78
N ASN A 35 4.32 2.95 -1.74
CA ASN A 35 4.12 2.14 -0.54
C ASN A 35 5.40 1.38 -0.17
N HIS A 36 6.10 0.80 -1.14
CA HIS A 36 7.39 0.15 -0.89
C HIS A 36 8.42 1.13 -0.34
N LYS A 37 8.50 2.35 -0.91
CA LYS A 37 9.37 3.41 -0.40
C LYS A 37 9.03 3.75 1.05
N TYR A 38 7.76 3.98 1.35
CA TYR A 38 7.30 4.30 2.71
C TYR A 38 7.71 3.22 3.71
N HIS A 39 7.46 1.94 3.37
CA HIS A 39 7.77 0.83 4.28
C HIS A 39 9.27 0.55 4.40
N THR A 40 10.09 0.80 3.37
CA THR A 40 11.54 0.58 3.43
C THR A 40 12.31 1.77 4.03
N ASN A 41 11.70 2.96 4.08
CA ASN A 41 12.32 4.12 4.75
C ASN A 41 12.66 3.81 6.20
N TYR A 42 11.83 3.04 6.93
CA TYR A 42 12.10 2.71 8.33
C TYR A 42 13.37 1.86 8.52
N LEU A 43 13.70 1.01 7.54
CA LEU A 43 14.99 0.32 7.56
C LEU A 43 16.13 1.32 7.42
N VAL A 44 16.03 2.26 6.47
CA VAL A 44 17.06 3.27 6.23
C VAL A 44 17.25 4.16 7.46
N GLU A 45 16.15 4.66 8.03
CA GLU A 45 16.15 5.48 9.25
C GLU A 45 16.82 4.74 10.42
N TRP A 46 16.42 3.48 10.66
CA TRP A 46 17.02 2.66 11.71
C TRP A 46 18.51 2.45 11.48
N CYS A 47 18.94 2.16 10.25
CA CYS A 47 20.36 2.01 9.93
C CYS A 47 21.14 3.30 10.20
N GLU A 48 20.61 4.45 9.80
CA GLU A 48 21.23 5.76 10.04
C GLU A 48 21.36 6.06 11.55
N GLU A 49 20.31 5.76 12.34
CA GLU A 49 20.33 5.97 13.80
C GLU A 49 21.31 5.01 14.53
N ASN A 50 21.53 3.83 13.99
CA ASN A 50 22.39 2.81 14.62
C ASN A 50 23.79 2.69 13.98
N GLY A 51 24.14 3.58 13.03
CA GLY A 51 25.46 3.62 12.42
C GLY A 51 25.75 2.44 11.50
N VAL A 52 24.72 1.85 10.89
CA VAL A 52 24.86 0.78 9.90
C VAL A 52 24.98 1.40 8.51
N ASP A 53 26.21 1.59 8.06
CA ASP A 53 26.53 2.24 6.78
C ASP A 53 26.54 1.23 5.61
N ASN A 54 26.49 -0.07 5.90
CA ASN A 54 26.56 -1.12 4.90
C ASN A 54 25.56 -2.24 5.20
N LEU A 55 24.67 -2.53 4.23
CA LEU A 55 23.67 -3.59 4.36
C LEU A 55 24.24 -4.99 4.60
N ASN A 56 25.50 -5.24 4.18
CA ASN A 56 26.18 -6.53 4.44
C ASN A 56 26.31 -6.84 5.93
N GLU A 57 26.28 -5.81 6.79
CA GLU A 57 26.43 -5.91 8.23
C GLU A 57 25.14 -6.33 8.94
N LEU A 58 23.99 -6.24 8.25
CA LEU A 58 22.70 -6.59 8.83
C LEU A 58 22.64 -8.07 9.23
N THR A 59 22.20 -8.29 10.46
CA THR A 59 22.00 -9.60 11.04
C THR A 59 20.52 -9.88 11.36
N GLY A 60 20.20 -11.12 11.67
CA GLY A 60 18.85 -11.45 12.13
C GLY A 60 18.47 -10.79 13.47
N ARG A 61 19.47 -10.38 14.30
CA ARG A 61 19.24 -9.63 15.53
C ARG A 61 18.78 -8.21 15.20
N ASP A 62 19.46 -7.54 14.26
CA ASP A 62 19.08 -6.18 13.84
C ASP A 62 17.68 -6.14 13.27
N LEU A 63 17.26 -7.16 12.49
CA LEU A 63 15.89 -7.27 12.00
C LEU A 63 14.86 -7.38 13.13
N GLN A 64 15.21 -8.04 14.23
CA GLN A 64 14.34 -8.09 15.41
C GLN A 64 14.30 -6.75 16.14
N GLU A 65 15.42 -6.06 16.24
CA GLU A 65 15.52 -4.72 16.83
C GLU A 65 14.72 -3.69 16.00
N ILE A 66 14.86 -3.72 14.67
CA ILE A 66 14.03 -2.90 13.74
C ILE A 66 12.55 -3.12 13.99
N ARG A 67 12.12 -4.36 14.14
CA ARG A 67 10.71 -4.70 14.38
C ARG A 67 10.20 -4.10 15.69
N LEU A 68 10.99 -4.20 16.78
CA LEU A 68 10.63 -3.65 18.09
C LEU A 68 10.63 -2.12 18.07
N TRP A 69 11.70 -1.53 17.56
CA TRP A 69 11.83 -0.08 17.39
C TRP A 69 10.66 0.50 16.58
N ARG A 70 10.30 -0.15 15.46
CA ARG A 70 9.21 0.32 14.61
C ARG A 70 7.86 0.33 15.32
N LYS A 71 7.62 -0.63 16.20
CA LYS A 71 6.41 -0.70 17.00
C LYS A 71 6.36 0.40 18.07
N GLU A 72 7.49 0.66 18.72
CA GLU A 72 7.59 1.66 19.79
C GLU A 72 7.52 3.09 19.27
N VAL A 73 8.33 3.43 18.27
CA VAL A 73 8.43 4.80 17.73
C VAL A 73 7.15 5.24 17.03
N GLY A 74 6.42 4.32 16.41
CA GLY A 74 5.27 4.65 15.58
C GLY A 74 3.91 4.46 16.23
N ASP A 75 3.84 3.88 17.42
CA ASP A 75 2.57 3.44 18.05
C ASP A 75 1.60 2.78 17.03
N ILE A 76 2.19 1.96 16.15
CA ILE A 76 1.46 1.35 15.04
C ILE A 76 0.73 0.09 15.47
N ASN A 77 -0.44 -0.13 14.86
CA ASN A 77 -1.19 -1.36 15.07
C ASN A 77 -0.50 -2.58 14.42
N LEU A 78 -0.98 -3.76 14.75
CA LEU A 78 -0.38 -5.03 14.31
C LEU A 78 -0.46 -5.22 12.80
N LEU A 79 -1.52 -4.76 12.14
CA LEU A 79 -1.70 -4.82 10.69
C LEU A 79 -0.67 -3.95 9.96
N THR A 80 -0.44 -2.73 10.45
CA THR A 80 0.59 -1.84 9.91
C THR A 80 1.98 -2.44 10.07
N LEU A 81 2.29 -3.02 11.23
CA LEU A 81 3.57 -3.70 11.47
C LEU A 81 3.73 -4.92 10.54
N ASN A 82 2.67 -5.70 10.32
CA ASN A 82 2.67 -6.80 9.36
C ASN A 82 3.05 -6.32 7.96
N ASN A 83 2.43 -5.24 7.48
CA ASN A 83 2.69 -4.67 6.16
C ASN A 83 4.14 -4.20 6.01
N HIS A 84 4.68 -3.54 7.05
CA HIS A 84 6.09 -3.09 7.06
C HIS A 84 7.04 -4.27 7.00
N MET A 85 6.85 -5.27 7.87
CA MET A 85 7.72 -6.45 7.92
C MET A 85 7.60 -7.32 6.66
N SER A 86 6.41 -7.41 6.07
CA SER A 86 6.21 -8.11 4.80
C SER A 86 6.98 -7.43 3.66
N THR A 87 6.91 -6.11 3.57
CA THR A 87 7.67 -5.34 2.56
C THR A 87 9.17 -5.44 2.80
N LEU A 88 9.62 -5.36 4.06
CA LEU A 88 11.03 -5.55 4.43
C LEU A 88 11.55 -6.94 4.00
N ARG A 89 10.76 -7.99 4.20
CA ARG A 89 11.11 -9.34 3.72
C ARG A 89 11.29 -9.38 2.20
N VAL A 90 10.40 -8.73 1.45
CA VAL A 90 10.50 -8.65 -0.02
C VAL A 90 11.74 -7.86 -0.45
N PHE A 91 12.04 -6.74 0.22
CA PHE A 91 13.24 -5.95 -0.02
C PHE A 91 14.51 -6.76 0.22
N LEU A 92 14.62 -7.43 1.37
CA LEU A 92 15.81 -8.23 1.72
C LEU A 92 15.97 -9.46 0.80
N LYS A 93 14.88 -10.05 0.32
CA LYS A 93 14.95 -11.12 -0.68
C LYS A 93 15.56 -10.62 -2.00
N TRP A 94 15.14 -9.44 -2.45
CA TRP A 94 15.73 -8.79 -3.61
C TRP A 94 17.19 -8.40 -3.35
N ALA A 95 17.51 -7.81 -2.18
CA ALA A 95 18.87 -7.44 -1.80
C ALA A 95 19.81 -8.65 -1.76
N GLY A 96 19.32 -9.82 -1.36
CA GLY A 96 20.06 -11.08 -1.45
C GLY A 96 20.38 -11.49 -2.88
N SER A 97 19.48 -11.23 -3.84
CA SER A 97 19.69 -11.57 -5.25
C SER A 97 20.73 -10.69 -5.96
N ILE A 98 21.09 -9.56 -5.36
CA ILE A 98 22.18 -8.67 -5.83
C ILE A 98 23.40 -8.70 -4.90
N GLU A 99 23.50 -9.71 -4.02
CA GLU A 99 24.63 -9.93 -3.11
C GLU A 99 24.87 -8.79 -2.10
N ALA A 100 23.87 -7.93 -1.89
CA ALA A 100 23.91 -6.83 -0.93
C ALA A 100 23.72 -7.31 0.53
N VAL A 101 23.09 -8.45 0.74
CA VAL A 101 22.91 -9.11 2.04
C VAL A 101 23.03 -10.62 1.87
N PRO A 102 23.26 -11.40 2.96
CA PRO A 102 23.23 -12.87 2.89
C PRO A 102 21.88 -13.35 2.29
N GLU A 103 21.96 -14.30 1.35
CA GLU A 103 20.79 -14.79 0.58
C GLU A 103 19.61 -15.23 1.46
N ASN A 104 19.87 -15.77 2.64
CA ASN A 104 18.85 -16.26 3.57
C ASN A 104 18.43 -15.24 4.65
N LEU A 105 18.90 -13.99 4.59
CA LEU A 105 18.59 -12.98 5.60
C LEU A 105 17.09 -12.66 5.67
N TYR A 106 16.41 -12.64 4.53
CA TYR A 106 14.97 -12.38 4.46
C TYR A 106 14.13 -13.39 5.25
N ASP A 107 14.58 -14.63 5.41
CA ASP A 107 13.88 -15.67 6.19
C ASP A 107 13.85 -15.37 7.69
N LYS A 108 14.78 -14.54 8.15
CA LYS A 108 14.87 -14.11 9.55
C LYS A 108 13.92 -12.95 9.89
N VAL A 109 13.26 -12.37 8.90
CA VAL A 109 12.23 -11.34 9.13
C VAL A 109 11.00 -11.99 9.73
N MET A 110 10.71 -11.67 10.97
CA MET A 110 9.52 -12.16 11.68
C MET A 110 8.31 -11.26 11.40
N VAL A 111 7.50 -11.65 10.42
CA VAL A 111 6.24 -10.98 10.11
C VAL A 111 5.19 -11.41 11.15
N PRO A 112 4.56 -10.46 11.87
CA PRO A 112 3.53 -10.79 12.84
C PRO A 112 2.30 -11.40 12.14
N ARG A 113 1.64 -12.33 12.81
CA ARG A 113 0.33 -12.82 12.33
C ARG A 113 -0.74 -11.84 12.75
N VAL A 114 -1.62 -11.50 11.82
CA VAL A 114 -2.80 -10.66 12.06
C VAL A 114 -4.02 -11.58 12.08
N ALA A 115 -4.85 -11.44 13.08
CA ALA A 115 -6.11 -12.17 13.12
C ALA A 115 -7.12 -11.50 12.16
N PRO A 116 -8.08 -12.26 11.58
CA PRO A 116 -9.08 -11.67 10.68
C PRO A 116 -9.86 -10.52 11.32
N GLU A 117 -10.04 -10.55 12.62
CA GLU A 117 -10.72 -9.50 13.39
C GLU A 117 -9.91 -8.19 13.38
N ASP A 118 -8.58 -8.28 13.42
CA ASP A 118 -7.67 -7.12 13.42
C ASP A 118 -7.48 -6.50 12.01
N GLU A 119 -7.92 -7.21 10.96
CA GLU A 119 -7.89 -6.70 9.58
C GLU A 119 -9.08 -5.78 9.26
N GLN A 120 -10.13 -5.85 10.05
CA GLN A 120 -11.31 -5.02 9.88
C GLN A 120 -11.09 -3.65 10.53
N ALA A 121 -11.49 -2.60 9.83
CA ALA A 121 -11.53 -1.28 10.43
C ALA A 121 -12.66 -1.24 11.46
N ASP A 122 -12.34 -0.85 12.69
CA ASP A 122 -13.34 -0.69 13.76
C ASP A 122 -14.27 0.51 13.50
N GLU A 123 -13.83 1.44 12.64
CA GLU A 123 -14.61 2.62 12.29
C GLU A 123 -15.38 2.36 11.00
N THR A 124 -16.69 2.15 11.15
CA THR A 124 -17.65 2.15 10.04
C THR A 124 -18.56 3.35 10.19
N LEU A 125 -18.89 3.96 9.05
CA LEU A 125 -19.90 5.02 9.05
C LEU A 125 -21.27 4.41 9.29
N ASP A 126 -21.93 4.85 10.37
CA ASP A 126 -23.29 4.45 10.69
C ASP A 126 -24.28 4.94 9.64
N GLY A 127 -25.34 4.15 9.35
CA GLY A 127 -26.33 4.48 8.34
C GLY A 127 -27.10 5.78 8.63
N ASP A 128 -27.47 6.01 9.88
CA ASP A 128 -28.18 7.23 10.26
C ASP A 128 -27.28 8.45 10.09
N ARG A 129 -26.00 8.32 10.44
CA ARG A 129 -25.01 9.38 10.22
C ARG A 129 -24.74 9.65 8.75
N ALA A 130 -24.70 8.62 7.91
CA ALA A 130 -24.55 8.78 6.47
C ALA A 130 -25.75 9.54 5.87
N GLN A 131 -26.96 9.22 6.32
CA GLN A 131 -28.18 9.90 5.91
C GLN A 131 -28.17 11.38 6.31
N GLU A 132 -27.79 11.71 7.55
CA GLU A 132 -27.63 13.10 7.99
C GLU A 132 -26.65 13.89 7.09
N ILE A 133 -25.52 13.26 6.73
CA ILE A 133 -24.53 13.88 5.83
C ILE A 133 -25.14 14.13 4.44
N LEU A 134 -25.84 13.15 3.87
CA LEU A 134 -26.51 13.30 2.56
C LEU A 134 -27.56 14.40 2.59
N GLU A 135 -28.38 14.48 3.63
CA GLU A 135 -29.39 15.53 3.79
C GLU A 135 -28.74 16.93 3.91
N TYR A 136 -27.69 17.05 4.69
CA TYR A 136 -26.92 18.28 4.77
C TYR A 136 -26.36 18.69 3.41
N LEU A 137 -25.65 17.78 2.72
CA LEU A 137 -25.05 18.05 1.43
C LEU A 137 -26.11 18.39 0.37
N SER A 138 -27.24 17.68 0.36
CA SER A 138 -28.33 17.95 -0.57
C SER A 138 -28.98 19.32 -0.36
N THR A 139 -28.95 19.83 0.88
CA THR A 139 -29.56 21.11 1.24
C THR A 139 -28.63 22.28 0.99
N PHE A 140 -27.36 22.16 1.37
CA PHE A 140 -26.42 23.28 1.42
C PHE A 140 -25.31 23.23 0.37
N GLU A 141 -25.01 22.01 -0.17
CA GLU A 141 -23.89 21.74 -1.08
C GLU A 141 -24.38 20.96 -2.32
N TYR A 142 -25.63 21.19 -2.73
CA TYR A 142 -26.25 20.42 -3.80
C TYR A 142 -25.45 20.45 -5.10
N ALA A 143 -25.21 19.24 -5.67
CA ALA A 143 -24.46 19.00 -6.91
C ALA A 143 -22.98 19.43 -6.87
N LEU A 144 -22.44 19.81 -5.72
CA LEU A 144 -21.00 19.98 -5.57
C LEU A 144 -20.28 18.62 -5.54
N VAL A 145 -18.96 18.66 -5.71
CA VAL A 145 -18.12 17.45 -5.78
C VAL A 145 -18.30 16.57 -4.54
N GLU A 146 -18.38 17.18 -3.36
CA GLU A 146 -18.56 16.49 -2.08
C GLU A 146 -19.88 15.73 -2.03
N HIS A 147 -20.97 16.35 -2.48
CA HIS A 147 -22.30 15.72 -2.53
C HIS A 147 -22.32 14.53 -3.48
N VAL A 148 -21.85 14.74 -4.73
CA VAL A 148 -21.84 13.69 -5.75
C VAL A 148 -20.91 12.54 -5.35
N LEU A 149 -19.70 12.87 -4.86
CA LEU A 149 -18.72 11.88 -4.43
C LEU A 149 -19.25 11.01 -3.29
N PHE A 150 -19.80 11.66 -2.24
CA PHE A 150 -20.32 10.94 -1.08
C PHE A 150 -21.53 10.08 -1.46
N GLY A 151 -22.46 10.63 -2.27
CA GLY A 151 -23.61 9.88 -2.77
C GLY A 151 -23.19 8.62 -3.54
N ILE A 152 -22.29 8.74 -4.51
CA ILE A 152 -21.82 7.58 -5.28
C ILE A 152 -21.09 6.56 -4.38
N LEU A 153 -20.24 7.01 -3.46
CA LEU A 153 -19.54 6.11 -2.54
C LEU A 153 -20.51 5.35 -1.63
N TRP A 154 -21.53 6.02 -1.13
CA TRP A 154 -22.52 5.45 -0.22
C TRP A 154 -23.50 4.52 -0.94
N GLU A 155 -24.13 4.99 -2.01
CA GLU A 155 -25.16 4.22 -2.73
C GLU A 155 -24.59 3.05 -3.54
N ALA A 156 -23.45 3.25 -4.21
CA ALA A 156 -22.87 2.24 -5.08
C ALA A 156 -21.79 1.39 -4.41
N GLY A 157 -21.35 1.72 -3.19
CA GLY A 157 -20.31 0.99 -2.46
C GLY A 157 -18.98 0.91 -3.21
N LEU A 158 -18.66 1.94 -4.01
CA LEU A 158 -17.48 1.95 -4.85
C LEU A 158 -16.22 2.30 -4.06
N ARG A 159 -15.08 1.77 -4.51
CA ARG A 159 -13.78 2.28 -4.04
C ARG A 159 -13.52 3.67 -4.61
N ILE A 160 -12.88 4.54 -3.83
CA ILE A 160 -12.54 5.92 -4.26
C ILE A 160 -11.82 5.97 -5.61
N GLY A 161 -10.94 4.99 -5.90
CA GLY A 161 -10.26 4.90 -7.19
C GLY A 161 -11.21 4.61 -8.36
N ALA A 162 -12.29 3.87 -8.13
CA ALA A 162 -13.31 3.61 -9.16
C ALA A 162 -14.16 4.86 -9.40
N VAL A 163 -14.54 5.58 -8.35
CA VAL A 163 -15.29 6.86 -8.51
C VAL A 163 -14.46 7.89 -9.25
N ARG A 164 -13.15 7.99 -8.96
CA ARG A 164 -12.25 8.88 -9.70
C ARG A 164 -12.04 8.51 -11.17
N ALA A 165 -12.34 7.27 -11.55
CA ALA A 165 -12.23 6.79 -12.92
C ALA A 165 -13.51 7.02 -13.74
N LEU A 166 -14.60 7.44 -13.10
CA LEU A 166 -15.86 7.75 -13.79
C LEU A 166 -15.71 9.04 -14.61
N ASP A 167 -16.24 8.98 -15.82
CA ASP A 167 -16.51 10.13 -16.67
C ASP A 167 -18.03 10.30 -16.79
N VAL A 168 -18.48 11.44 -17.28
CA VAL A 168 -19.93 11.72 -17.49
C VAL A 168 -20.53 10.72 -18.47
N ASP A 169 -19.79 10.32 -19.49
CA ASP A 169 -20.20 9.34 -20.49
C ASP A 169 -20.39 7.92 -19.92
N ASP A 170 -19.86 7.65 -18.72
CA ASP A 170 -20.02 6.36 -18.03
C ASP A 170 -21.32 6.27 -17.23
N VAL A 171 -22.11 7.36 -17.20
CA VAL A 171 -23.36 7.43 -16.46
C VAL A 171 -24.55 7.20 -17.40
N ALA A 172 -25.13 6.02 -17.34
CA ALA A 172 -26.35 5.70 -18.09
C ALA A 172 -27.58 6.05 -17.25
N PHE A 173 -28.05 7.28 -17.38
CA PHE A 173 -29.15 7.84 -16.56
C PHE A 173 -30.49 7.08 -16.74
N GLU A 174 -30.79 6.66 -17.94
CA GLU A 174 -32.06 5.97 -18.23
C GLU A 174 -32.08 4.56 -17.64
N GLU A 175 -30.92 3.93 -17.58
CA GLU A 175 -30.75 2.56 -17.04
C GLU A 175 -30.31 2.54 -15.58
N GLU A 176 -30.18 3.69 -14.93
CA GLU A 176 -29.77 3.85 -13.53
C GLU A 176 -28.48 3.08 -13.19
N ARG A 177 -27.47 3.14 -14.08
CA ARG A 177 -26.23 2.40 -13.94
C ARG A 177 -24.99 3.24 -14.23
N LEU A 178 -23.88 2.82 -13.60
CA LEU A 178 -22.54 3.34 -13.85
C LEU A 178 -21.71 2.26 -14.56
N GLU A 179 -20.92 2.66 -15.55
CA GLU A 179 -19.95 1.81 -16.21
C GLU A 179 -18.54 2.14 -15.69
N LEU A 180 -17.90 1.17 -15.02
CA LEU A 180 -16.53 1.34 -14.55
C LEU A 180 -15.56 0.87 -15.64
N VAL A 181 -14.80 1.81 -16.20
CA VAL A 181 -13.88 1.58 -17.30
C VAL A 181 -12.45 1.89 -16.87
N HIS A 182 -11.51 1.03 -17.29
CA HIS A 182 -10.09 1.18 -17.01
C HIS A 182 -9.41 2.00 -18.11
N ARG A 183 -8.97 3.25 -17.81
CA ARG A 183 -8.36 4.18 -18.78
C ARG A 183 -6.97 4.62 -18.32
N PRO A 184 -5.95 3.75 -18.45
CA PRO A 184 -4.57 4.08 -18.04
C PRO A 184 -4.01 5.28 -18.81
N ASP A 185 -4.33 5.41 -20.09
CA ASP A 185 -3.85 6.50 -20.94
C ASP A 185 -4.40 7.88 -20.55
N GLN A 186 -5.52 7.91 -19.80
CA GLN A 186 -6.12 9.13 -19.28
C GLN A 186 -5.76 9.37 -17.78
N GLY A 187 -4.89 8.54 -17.23
CA GLY A 187 -4.46 8.63 -15.83
C GLY A 187 -5.47 8.11 -14.80
N THR A 188 -6.57 7.48 -15.25
CA THR A 188 -7.59 6.88 -14.40
C THR A 188 -7.54 5.37 -14.49
N THR A 189 -7.04 4.73 -13.42
CA THR A 189 -6.84 3.28 -13.38
C THR A 189 -7.72 2.64 -12.33
N LEU A 190 -8.36 1.52 -12.67
CA LEU A 190 -9.01 0.67 -11.69
C LEU A 190 -7.99 -0.20 -10.95
N LYS A 191 -8.25 -0.54 -9.68
CA LYS A 191 -7.35 -1.31 -8.83
C LYS A 191 -6.91 -2.65 -9.45
N ASN A 192 -7.82 -3.28 -10.20
CA ASN A 192 -7.55 -4.59 -10.83
C ASN A 192 -7.32 -4.46 -12.35
N GLY A 193 -6.97 -3.25 -12.84
CA GLY A 193 -6.84 -2.99 -14.27
C GLY A 193 -8.14 -3.31 -15.03
N PRO A 194 -8.05 -3.87 -16.26
CA PRO A 194 -9.23 -4.26 -17.04
C PRO A 194 -10.15 -5.26 -16.32
N GLY A 195 -9.60 -6.11 -15.43
CA GLY A 195 -10.41 -7.03 -14.62
C GLY A 195 -11.29 -6.35 -13.56
N GLY A 196 -11.16 -5.04 -13.41
CA GLY A 196 -12.00 -4.23 -12.52
C GLY A 196 -13.20 -3.59 -13.21
N GLU A 197 -13.29 -3.71 -14.55
CA GLU A 197 -14.39 -3.15 -15.35
C GLU A 197 -15.70 -3.89 -15.05
N ARG A 198 -16.75 -3.13 -14.85
CA ARG A 198 -18.10 -3.67 -14.59
C ARG A 198 -19.17 -2.61 -14.65
N LEU A 199 -20.41 -3.07 -14.80
CA LEU A 199 -21.61 -2.25 -14.60
C LEU A 199 -22.02 -2.29 -13.12
N VAL A 200 -22.41 -1.16 -12.60
CA VAL A 200 -22.92 -1.00 -11.23
C VAL A 200 -24.30 -0.34 -11.31
N VAL A 201 -25.31 -1.00 -10.79
CA VAL A 201 -26.66 -0.44 -10.68
C VAL A 201 -26.70 0.45 -9.44
N VAL A 202 -27.20 1.66 -9.58
CA VAL A 202 -27.38 2.61 -8.49
C VAL A 202 -28.85 2.59 -8.12
N PHE A 203 -29.17 2.09 -6.93
CA PHE A 203 -30.53 2.09 -6.42
C PHE A 203 -30.86 3.47 -5.84
N ARG A 204 -32.08 3.92 -6.11
CA ARG A 204 -32.69 5.08 -5.45
C ARG A 204 -33.23 4.70 -4.08
#